data_68298d7c0094cb67651e087f08e402bc
#
_entry.id   68298d7c0094cb67651e087f08e402bc
#
_cell.length_a   1.000
_cell.length_b   1.000
_cell.length_c   1.000
_cell.angle_alpha   90.00
_cell.angle_beta   90.00
_cell.angle_gamma   90.00
#
_symmetry.space_group_name_H-M   'P 1'
#
loop_
_entity.id
_entity.type
_entity.pdbx_description
1 polymer ?
#
loop_
_entity_poly.entity_id
_entity_poly.type
_entity_poly.pdbx_seq_one_letter_code
_entity_poly.pdbx_strand_id
1 'polypeptide(L)'
;MQILRDFHSRAQQVQQNPSTTAPLPQTPPFFTGVTLASEQQLLRRATLSLTGRLPTDAEQQQVASGGQPALADILMTLQHEEAYYRRLREAFNDIFLVLGVDGNPDSTVLSYEHFEKTRLWYQQHDLSHITDEKERRQAGYRLADEYRRALLEEPLRLIEYIVRNDRPFSEILTADYILVSGYSARGYGLFDQLKSQFKNPDDPFEFLPVRLPALTGRNASENQQSTSGFYPHAGILSTFQYLSRFPTTETNRNRLRGRMFYLHFLGVDVLELA
;
A
#
# COMPACT_ATOMS: atom_id res chain seq x y z
N MET A 1 -1.36 12.84 27.88
CA MET A 1 -2.23 12.12 28.86
C MET A 1 -3.23 13.05 29.59
N GLN A 2 -2.95 14.34 29.76
CA GLN A 2 -3.86 15.31 30.35
C GLN A 2 -5.11 15.56 29.51
N ILE A 3 -4.95 15.75 28.19
CA ILE A 3 -6.05 16.06 27.26
C ILE A 3 -7.13 14.94 27.19
N LEU A 4 -6.73 13.68 27.27
CA LEU A 4 -7.67 12.56 27.28
C LEU A 4 -8.45 12.47 28.62
N ARG A 5 -7.85 12.86 29.72
CA ARG A 5 -8.55 12.94 31.04
C ARG A 5 -9.56 14.07 31.06
N ASP A 6 -9.20 15.22 30.50
CA ASP A 6 -10.09 16.38 30.41
C ASP A 6 -11.29 16.12 29.47
N PHE A 7 -11.10 15.35 28.40
CA PHE A 7 -12.19 14.93 27.52
C PHE A 7 -13.13 13.94 28.21
N HIS A 8 -12.59 13.00 28.98
CA HIS A 8 -13.39 12.00 29.72
C HIS A 8 -14.19 12.63 30.85
N SER A 9 -13.60 13.58 31.61
CA SER A 9 -14.30 14.29 32.67
C SER A 9 -15.39 15.22 32.15
N ARG A 10 -15.20 15.87 30.99
CA ARG A 10 -16.25 16.67 30.33
C ARG A 10 -17.39 15.80 29.78
N ALA A 11 -17.10 14.65 29.23
CA ALA A 11 -18.12 13.71 28.77
C ALA A 11 -18.97 13.17 29.93
N GLN A 12 -18.36 12.91 31.10
CA GLN A 12 -19.09 12.47 32.28
C GLN A 12 -19.92 13.61 32.92
N GLN A 13 -19.46 14.87 32.90
CA GLN A 13 -20.22 16.01 33.39
C GLN A 13 -21.47 16.30 32.56
N VAL A 14 -21.46 16.05 31.25
CA VAL A 14 -22.62 16.19 30.36
C VAL A 14 -23.68 15.10 30.63
N GLN A 15 -23.28 13.91 31.09
CA GLN A 15 -24.21 12.84 31.47
C GLN A 15 -24.87 13.02 32.85
N GLN A 16 -24.29 13.85 33.73
CA GLN A 16 -24.78 13.99 35.10
C GLN A 16 -25.72 15.18 35.35
N ASN A 17 -26.00 16.03 34.36
CA ASN A 17 -26.95 17.15 34.50
C ASN A 17 -28.09 17.08 33.43
N PRO A 18 -29.12 16.30 33.66
CA PRO A 18 -30.29 16.31 32.80
C PRO A 18 -31.35 17.30 33.27
N SER A 19 -31.03 18.55 33.46
CA SER A 19 -32.03 19.54 33.91
C SER A 19 -31.65 20.93 33.47
N THR A 20 -31.94 21.23 32.23
CA THR A 20 -32.51 22.52 31.79
C THR A 20 -32.89 22.34 30.31
N THR A 21 -34.15 22.03 30.05
CA THR A 21 -34.74 22.02 28.72
C THR A 21 -34.85 23.45 28.19
N ALA A 22 -33.73 24.00 27.75
CA ALA A 22 -33.76 25.02 26.72
C ALA A 22 -34.13 24.32 25.40
N PRO A 23 -35.11 24.80 24.60
CA PRO A 23 -35.42 24.19 23.31
C PRO A 23 -34.13 24.20 22.47
N LEU A 24 -33.67 23.02 22.09
CA LEU A 24 -32.53 22.88 21.15
C LEU A 24 -32.86 23.72 19.92
N PRO A 25 -31.96 24.61 19.46
CA PRO A 25 -32.17 25.32 18.21
C PRO A 25 -32.45 24.30 17.12
N GLN A 26 -33.59 24.42 16.45
CA GLN A 26 -34.15 23.41 15.52
C GLN A 26 -33.27 23.17 14.30
N THR A 27 -32.24 24.01 14.08
CA THR A 27 -31.24 23.79 13.01
C THR A 27 -29.92 24.45 13.45
N PRO A 28 -28.81 23.71 13.51
CA PRO A 28 -27.51 24.33 13.74
C PRO A 28 -27.24 25.40 12.67
N PRO A 29 -26.84 26.62 13.03
CA PRO A 29 -26.60 27.71 12.05
C PRO A 29 -25.64 27.31 10.93
N PHE A 30 -24.69 26.42 11.24
CA PHE A 30 -23.70 25.92 10.32
C PHE A 30 -24.28 25.14 9.11
N PHE A 31 -25.44 24.50 9.26
CA PHE A 31 -26.06 23.71 8.21
C PHE A 31 -27.24 24.45 7.53
N THR A 32 -27.47 25.72 7.84
CA THR A 32 -28.52 26.51 7.19
C THR A 32 -28.21 26.66 5.71
N GLY A 33 -29.14 26.26 4.86
CA GLY A 33 -28.95 26.29 3.39
C GLY A 33 -28.20 25.10 2.79
N VAL A 34 -27.76 24.14 3.60
CA VAL A 34 -27.16 22.88 3.09
C VAL A 34 -28.29 21.93 2.70
N THR A 35 -28.28 21.48 1.46
CA THR A 35 -29.17 20.42 0.95
C THR A 35 -28.39 19.12 0.80
N LEU A 36 -29.03 17.99 1.15
CA LEU A 36 -28.45 16.68 0.92
C LEU A 36 -28.35 16.39 -0.57
N ALA A 37 -27.24 15.78 -0.98
CA ALA A 37 -27.09 15.32 -2.36
C ALA A 37 -28.10 14.21 -2.66
N SER A 38 -28.62 14.19 -3.88
CA SER A 38 -29.49 13.09 -4.33
C SER A 38 -28.69 11.79 -4.44
N GLU A 39 -29.41 10.64 -4.38
CA GLU A 39 -28.78 9.31 -4.54
C GLU A 39 -28.03 9.21 -5.87
N GLN A 40 -28.51 9.84 -6.94
CA GLN A 40 -27.82 9.89 -8.23
C GLN A 40 -26.49 10.69 -8.16
N GLN A 41 -26.49 11.79 -7.43
CA GLN A 41 -25.28 12.57 -7.21
C GLN A 41 -24.28 11.79 -6.34
N LEU A 42 -24.78 11.08 -5.31
CA LEU A 42 -23.96 10.23 -4.45
C LEU A 42 -23.38 9.06 -5.25
N LEU A 43 -24.19 8.39 -6.09
CA LEU A 43 -23.72 7.32 -6.99
C LEU A 43 -22.58 7.83 -7.88
N ARG A 44 -22.77 8.97 -8.56
CA ARG A 44 -21.74 9.54 -9.42
C ARG A 44 -20.45 9.86 -8.66
N ARG A 45 -20.55 10.44 -7.48
CA ARG A 45 -19.38 10.74 -6.65
C ARG A 45 -18.66 9.46 -6.21
N ALA A 46 -19.42 8.47 -5.78
CA ALA A 46 -18.86 7.20 -5.31
C ALA A 46 -18.15 6.44 -6.44
N THR A 47 -18.76 6.27 -7.60
CA THR A 47 -18.13 5.58 -8.73
C THR A 47 -16.86 6.28 -9.20
N LEU A 48 -16.87 7.62 -9.27
CA LEU A 48 -15.66 8.39 -9.60
C LEU A 48 -14.56 8.26 -8.54
N SER A 49 -14.92 8.31 -7.27
CA SER A 49 -13.93 8.24 -6.18
C SER A 49 -13.37 6.83 -5.99
N LEU A 50 -14.25 5.81 -6.02
CA LEU A 50 -13.87 4.43 -5.70
C LEU A 50 -13.26 3.68 -6.90
N THR A 51 -13.73 3.97 -8.11
CA THR A 51 -13.32 3.19 -9.30
C THR A 51 -12.79 4.05 -10.45
N GLY A 52 -12.90 5.39 -10.35
CA GLY A 52 -12.43 6.31 -11.40
C GLY A 52 -13.28 6.29 -12.66
N ARG A 53 -14.49 5.70 -12.61
CA ARG A 53 -15.42 5.65 -13.75
C ARG A 53 -16.75 6.35 -13.45
N LEU A 54 -17.49 6.71 -14.48
CA LEU A 54 -18.87 7.13 -14.33
C LEU A 54 -19.78 5.92 -14.03
N PRO A 55 -20.93 6.15 -13.38
CA PRO A 55 -21.92 5.11 -13.20
C PRO A 55 -22.46 4.65 -14.56
N THR A 56 -22.76 3.36 -14.67
CA THR A 56 -23.43 2.78 -15.84
C THR A 56 -24.90 3.16 -15.85
N ASP A 57 -25.55 3.06 -17.03
CA ASP A 57 -26.99 3.28 -17.14
C ASP A 57 -27.81 2.31 -16.26
N ALA A 58 -27.36 1.07 -16.13
CA ALA A 58 -27.99 0.06 -15.25
C ALA A 58 -27.92 0.48 -13.78
N GLU A 59 -26.76 0.94 -13.30
CA GLU A 59 -26.59 1.43 -11.93
C GLU A 59 -27.46 2.67 -11.67
N GLN A 60 -27.54 3.58 -12.65
CA GLN A 60 -28.39 4.77 -12.55
C GLN A 60 -29.89 4.38 -12.45
N GLN A 61 -30.35 3.44 -13.28
CA GLN A 61 -31.72 2.93 -13.24
C GLN A 61 -32.02 2.20 -11.93
N GLN A 62 -31.08 1.39 -11.45
CA GLN A 62 -31.20 0.68 -10.18
C GLN A 62 -31.37 1.65 -9.00
N VAL A 63 -30.58 2.72 -8.94
CA VAL A 63 -30.70 3.75 -7.90
C VAL A 63 -31.98 4.57 -8.08
N ALA A 64 -32.38 4.87 -9.32
CA ALA A 64 -33.64 5.60 -9.58
C ALA A 64 -34.90 4.86 -9.10
N SER A 65 -34.90 3.52 -9.16
CA SER A 65 -36.02 2.68 -8.72
C SER A 65 -35.92 2.22 -7.26
N GLY A 66 -34.69 1.98 -6.75
CA GLY A 66 -34.46 1.38 -5.43
C GLY A 66 -33.92 2.34 -4.37
N GLY A 67 -33.59 3.59 -4.75
CA GLY A 67 -33.14 4.62 -3.81
C GLY A 67 -31.88 4.25 -3.04
N GLN A 68 -31.82 4.66 -1.78
CA GLN A 68 -30.67 4.49 -0.90
C GLN A 68 -30.25 3.00 -0.69
N PRO A 69 -31.15 2.02 -0.54
CA PRO A 69 -30.76 0.62 -0.46
C PRO A 69 -30.02 0.14 -1.72
N ALA A 70 -30.53 0.47 -2.91
CA ALA A 70 -29.86 0.12 -4.16
C ALA A 70 -28.48 0.77 -4.30
N LEU A 71 -28.33 2.01 -3.85
CA LEU A 71 -27.03 2.67 -3.79
C LEU A 71 -26.05 1.90 -2.89
N ALA A 72 -26.49 1.46 -1.72
CA ALA A 72 -25.64 0.69 -0.80
C ALA A 72 -25.17 -0.63 -1.43
N ASP A 73 -26.04 -1.36 -2.11
CA ASP A 73 -25.69 -2.61 -2.81
C ASP A 73 -24.66 -2.38 -3.92
N ILE A 74 -24.82 -1.30 -4.69
CA ILE A 74 -23.86 -0.93 -5.73
C ILE A 74 -22.51 -0.60 -5.08
N LEU A 75 -22.48 0.17 -4.00
CA LEU A 75 -21.21 0.51 -3.31
C LEU A 75 -20.47 -0.75 -2.82
N MET A 76 -21.18 -1.75 -2.33
CA MET A 76 -20.59 -3.04 -1.97
C MET A 76 -20.01 -3.76 -3.19
N THR A 77 -20.70 -3.71 -4.32
CA THR A 77 -20.23 -4.35 -5.57
C THR A 77 -18.99 -3.67 -6.12
N LEU A 78 -18.92 -2.33 -6.09
CA LEU A 78 -17.75 -1.57 -6.57
C LEU A 78 -16.45 -1.95 -5.87
N GLN A 79 -16.50 -2.35 -4.60
CA GLN A 79 -15.34 -2.76 -3.82
C GLN A 79 -14.69 -4.06 -4.31
N HIS A 80 -15.38 -4.82 -5.16
CA HIS A 80 -14.85 -6.05 -5.78
C HIS A 80 -14.29 -5.83 -7.19
N GLU A 81 -14.42 -4.62 -7.75
CA GLU A 81 -13.86 -4.31 -9.07
C GLU A 81 -12.33 -4.12 -9.02
N GLU A 82 -11.63 -4.55 -10.07
CA GLU A 82 -10.17 -4.27 -10.20
C GLU A 82 -9.86 -2.76 -10.23
N ALA A 83 -10.81 -1.96 -10.71
CA ALA A 83 -10.69 -0.50 -10.71
C ALA A 83 -10.64 0.08 -9.29
N TYR A 84 -11.37 -0.52 -8.32
CA TYR A 84 -11.31 -0.14 -6.91
C TYR A 84 -9.91 -0.37 -6.33
N TYR A 85 -9.32 -1.53 -6.56
CA TYR A 85 -8.00 -1.84 -6.04
C TYR A 85 -6.89 -0.99 -6.68
N ARG A 86 -7.06 -0.63 -7.95
CA ARG A 86 -6.17 0.36 -8.59
C ARG A 86 -6.25 1.71 -7.89
N ARG A 87 -7.47 2.22 -7.64
CA ARG A 87 -7.67 3.49 -6.91
C ARG A 87 -7.16 3.42 -5.48
N LEU A 88 -7.32 2.28 -4.82
CA LEU A 88 -6.76 2.03 -3.48
C LEU A 88 -5.23 2.21 -3.49
N ARG A 89 -4.53 1.59 -4.45
CA ARG A 89 -3.08 1.75 -4.58
C ARG A 89 -2.67 3.19 -4.88
N GLU A 90 -3.40 3.88 -5.76
CA GLU A 90 -3.15 5.30 -6.05
C GLU A 90 -3.30 6.15 -4.78
N ALA A 91 -4.37 5.99 -4.02
CA ALA A 91 -4.62 6.73 -2.79
C ALA A 91 -3.54 6.49 -1.73
N PHE A 92 -3.10 5.24 -1.55
CA PHE A 92 -2.01 4.95 -0.63
C PHE A 92 -0.64 5.42 -1.14
N ASN A 93 -0.44 5.47 -2.46
CA ASN A 93 0.76 6.08 -3.00
C ASN A 93 0.78 7.59 -2.76
N ASP A 94 -0.35 8.28 -2.80
CA ASP A 94 -0.44 9.71 -2.46
C ASP A 94 -0.06 9.98 -0.98
N ILE A 95 -0.28 8.99 -0.09
CA ILE A 95 0.12 9.07 1.31
C ILE A 95 1.62 8.75 1.48
N PHE A 96 2.07 7.61 0.96
CA PHE A 96 3.40 7.07 1.24
C PHE A 96 4.47 7.50 0.24
N LEU A 97 4.07 7.98 -0.94
CA LEU A 97 4.95 8.43 -2.03
C LEU A 97 6.05 7.41 -2.37
N VAL A 98 5.70 6.12 -2.37
CA VAL A 98 6.65 5.04 -2.67
C VAL A 98 6.94 4.88 -4.15
N LEU A 99 5.97 5.19 -5.02
CA LEU A 99 6.19 5.33 -6.47
C LEU A 99 6.77 6.70 -6.77
N GLY A 100 7.52 6.82 -7.87
CA GLY A 100 8.13 8.08 -8.27
C GLY A 100 9.44 8.40 -7.53
N VAL A 101 10.05 7.42 -6.89
CA VAL A 101 11.43 7.53 -6.39
C VAL A 101 12.37 7.39 -7.58
N ASP A 102 13.17 8.43 -7.85
CA ASP A 102 14.21 8.37 -8.87
C ASP A 102 15.29 7.36 -8.48
N GLY A 103 15.72 6.55 -9.44
CA GLY A 103 16.80 5.61 -9.27
C GLY A 103 16.44 4.17 -9.63
N ASN A 104 17.40 3.30 -9.42
CA ASN A 104 17.26 1.87 -9.65
C ASN A 104 16.99 1.15 -8.31
N PRO A 105 15.75 0.79 -7.98
CA PRO A 105 15.46 0.12 -6.72
C PRO A 105 16.24 -1.19 -6.55
N ASP A 106 16.53 -1.87 -7.66
CA ASP A 106 17.36 -3.07 -7.74
C ASP A 106 18.81 -2.84 -7.28
N SER A 107 19.34 -1.63 -7.40
CA SER A 107 20.72 -1.33 -7.00
C SER A 107 20.85 -0.86 -5.55
N THR A 108 19.85 -0.16 -5.05
CA THR A 108 19.91 0.50 -3.74
C THR A 108 19.57 -0.45 -2.59
N VAL A 109 18.64 -1.36 -2.84
CA VAL A 109 17.97 -2.12 -1.79
C VAL A 109 18.57 -3.47 -1.55
N LEU A 110 19.07 -4.08 -2.60
CA LEU A 110 19.55 -5.46 -2.58
C LEU A 110 21.07 -5.53 -2.40
N SER A 111 21.61 -4.65 -1.58
CA SER A 111 23.07 -4.56 -1.30
C SER A 111 23.58 -5.62 -0.31
N TYR A 112 22.72 -6.54 0.12
CA TYR A 112 23.13 -7.69 0.91
C TYR A 112 23.76 -8.78 0.04
N GLU A 113 24.77 -9.46 0.56
CA GLU A 113 25.48 -10.53 -0.16
C GLU A 113 24.54 -11.61 -0.69
N HIS A 114 23.47 -11.90 0.06
CA HIS A 114 22.43 -12.84 -0.33
C HIS A 114 21.80 -12.51 -1.70
N PHE A 115 21.62 -11.23 -2.01
CA PHE A 115 21.00 -10.76 -3.25
C PHE A 115 22.01 -10.26 -4.29
N GLU A 116 23.26 -10.10 -3.94
CA GLU A 116 24.26 -9.47 -4.83
C GLU A 116 24.36 -10.19 -6.18
N LYS A 117 24.20 -11.50 -6.18
CA LYS A 117 24.27 -12.33 -7.39
C LYS A 117 22.97 -12.34 -8.20
N THR A 118 21.84 -12.12 -7.54
CA THR A 118 20.51 -12.30 -8.15
C THR A 118 19.81 -10.99 -8.49
N ARG A 119 20.17 -9.88 -7.84
CA ARG A 119 19.50 -8.58 -8.03
C ARG A 119 19.52 -8.04 -9.46
N LEU A 120 20.47 -8.45 -10.27
CA LEU A 120 20.60 -8.06 -11.68
C LEU A 120 20.34 -9.26 -12.61
N TRP A 121 19.50 -10.20 -12.18
CA TRP A 121 19.17 -11.42 -12.92
C TRP A 121 18.75 -11.15 -14.37
N TYR A 122 18.07 -10.04 -14.64
CA TYR A 122 17.62 -9.65 -15.97
C TYR A 122 18.76 -9.43 -16.97
N GLN A 123 19.96 -9.13 -16.51
CA GLN A 123 21.15 -8.98 -17.36
C GLN A 123 21.67 -10.34 -17.86
N GLN A 124 21.33 -11.42 -17.15
CA GLN A 124 21.73 -12.78 -17.46
C GLN A 124 20.58 -13.59 -18.08
N HIS A 125 19.40 -12.96 -18.25
CA HIS A 125 18.25 -13.63 -18.82
C HIS A 125 18.48 -13.93 -20.30
N ASP A 126 18.20 -15.19 -20.69
CA ASP A 126 18.41 -15.62 -22.07
C ASP A 126 17.37 -15.02 -23.04
N LEU A 127 17.83 -14.12 -23.88
CA LEU A 127 17.07 -13.48 -24.95
C LEU A 127 17.60 -13.90 -26.34
N SER A 128 18.37 -14.98 -26.44
CA SER A 128 18.99 -15.45 -27.69
C SER A 128 17.97 -15.85 -28.74
N HIS A 129 16.74 -16.20 -28.33
CA HIS A 129 15.63 -16.49 -29.24
C HIS A 129 15.19 -15.27 -30.07
N ILE A 130 15.53 -14.06 -29.66
CA ILE A 130 15.29 -12.82 -30.41
C ILE A 130 16.49 -12.57 -31.30
N THR A 131 16.33 -12.79 -32.61
CA THR A 131 17.42 -12.71 -33.60
C THR A 131 17.84 -11.27 -33.92
N ASP A 132 16.88 -10.34 -33.96
CA ASP A 132 17.17 -8.93 -34.18
C ASP A 132 17.82 -8.29 -32.95
N GLU A 133 18.98 -7.68 -33.15
CA GLU A 133 19.77 -7.11 -32.07
C GLU A 133 19.09 -5.90 -31.39
N LYS A 134 18.39 -5.09 -32.16
CA LYS A 134 17.65 -3.92 -31.63
C LYS A 134 16.46 -4.36 -30.80
N GLU A 135 15.70 -5.35 -31.30
CA GLU A 135 14.57 -5.92 -30.57
C GLU A 135 15.02 -6.62 -29.28
N ARG A 136 16.11 -7.39 -29.34
CA ARG A 136 16.71 -8.06 -28.18
C ARG A 136 17.13 -7.06 -27.11
N ARG A 137 17.77 -5.96 -27.50
CA ARG A 137 18.13 -4.90 -26.56
C ARG A 137 16.92 -4.22 -25.95
N GLN A 138 15.87 -3.94 -26.74
CA GLN A 138 14.62 -3.40 -26.25
C GLN A 138 13.91 -4.36 -25.27
N ALA A 139 13.93 -5.65 -25.56
CA ALA A 139 13.41 -6.69 -24.66
C ALA A 139 14.14 -6.69 -23.31
N GLY A 140 15.48 -6.56 -23.32
CA GLY A 140 16.27 -6.43 -22.09
C GLY A 140 15.92 -5.19 -21.27
N TYR A 141 15.69 -4.05 -21.91
CA TYR A 141 15.24 -2.85 -21.21
C TYR A 141 13.83 -3.03 -20.62
N ARG A 142 12.87 -3.59 -21.37
CA ARG A 142 11.52 -3.87 -20.85
C ARG A 142 11.59 -4.79 -19.64
N LEU A 143 12.38 -5.86 -19.70
CA LEU A 143 12.57 -6.80 -18.61
C LEU A 143 13.08 -6.10 -17.33
N ALA A 144 14.09 -5.21 -17.49
CA ALA A 144 14.63 -4.43 -16.40
C ALA A 144 13.59 -3.46 -15.80
N ASP A 145 12.83 -2.76 -16.65
CA ASP A 145 11.83 -1.79 -16.22
C ASP A 145 10.65 -2.47 -15.52
N GLU A 146 10.17 -3.59 -16.05
CA GLU A 146 9.11 -4.38 -15.43
C GLU A 146 9.52 -4.95 -14.07
N TYR A 147 10.75 -5.44 -13.95
CA TYR A 147 11.31 -5.88 -12.67
C TYR A 147 11.39 -4.75 -11.65
N ARG A 148 11.91 -3.57 -12.05
CA ARG A 148 11.97 -2.40 -11.17
C ARG A 148 10.58 -1.95 -10.74
N ARG A 149 9.63 -1.94 -11.66
CA ARG A 149 8.22 -1.61 -11.33
C ARG A 149 7.62 -2.63 -10.35
N ALA A 150 7.91 -3.92 -10.52
CA ALA A 150 7.47 -4.94 -9.59
C ALA A 150 7.98 -4.66 -8.16
N LEU A 151 9.27 -4.33 -8.00
CA LEU A 151 9.85 -3.95 -6.70
C LEU A 151 9.19 -2.68 -6.12
N LEU A 152 8.94 -1.68 -6.96
CA LEU A 152 8.31 -0.43 -6.54
C LEU A 152 6.88 -0.63 -6.04
N GLU A 153 6.13 -1.56 -6.64
CA GLU A 153 4.74 -1.83 -6.31
C GLU A 153 4.54 -2.69 -5.05
N GLU A 154 5.56 -3.41 -4.57
CA GLU A 154 5.42 -4.35 -3.44
C GLU A 154 4.70 -3.78 -2.21
N PRO A 155 5.02 -2.55 -1.71
CA PRO A 155 4.31 -2.00 -0.56
C PRO A 155 2.83 -1.79 -0.80
N LEU A 156 2.46 -1.30 -2.00
CA LEU A 156 1.08 -1.03 -2.37
C LEU A 156 0.31 -2.34 -2.65
N ARG A 157 0.99 -3.36 -3.16
CA ARG A 157 0.44 -4.71 -3.35
C ARG A 157 0.19 -5.41 -2.01
N LEU A 158 1.02 -5.16 -1.01
CA LEU A 158 0.76 -5.63 0.35
C LEU A 158 -0.55 -5.05 0.89
N ILE A 159 -0.77 -3.75 0.74
CA ILE A 159 -2.02 -3.10 1.18
C ILE A 159 -3.22 -3.65 0.40
N GLU A 160 -3.11 -3.76 -0.92
CA GLU A 160 -4.14 -4.38 -1.74
C GLU A 160 -4.47 -5.80 -1.28
N TYR A 161 -3.46 -6.63 -1.03
CA TYR A 161 -3.63 -8.00 -0.57
C TYR A 161 -4.38 -8.08 0.77
N ILE A 162 -4.04 -7.21 1.71
CA ILE A 162 -4.70 -7.13 3.02
C ILE A 162 -6.19 -6.82 2.83
N VAL A 163 -6.52 -5.80 2.04
CA VAL A 163 -7.91 -5.38 1.81
C VAL A 163 -8.67 -6.43 1.00
N ARG A 164 -8.08 -6.97 -0.06
CA ARG A 164 -8.72 -7.96 -0.96
C ARG A 164 -9.06 -9.27 -0.25
N ASN A 165 -8.28 -9.63 0.77
CA ASN A 165 -8.47 -10.86 1.54
C ASN A 165 -9.13 -10.62 2.90
N ASP A 166 -9.74 -9.46 3.11
CA ASP A 166 -10.45 -9.08 4.34
C ASP A 166 -9.63 -9.33 5.62
N ARG A 167 -8.33 -9.05 5.53
CA ARG A 167 -7.39 -9.21 6.64
C ARG A 167 -7.41 -7.99 7.55
N PRO A 168 -7.03 -8.13 8.82
CA PRO A 168 -6.94 -6.99 9.73
C PRO A 168 -6.07 -5.87 9.15
N PHE A 169 -6.59 -4.64 9.08
CA PHE A 169 -5.87 -3.52 8.48
C PHE A 169 -4.57 -3.17 9.22
N SER A 170 -4.47 -3.55 10.50
CA SER A 170 -3.22 -3.45 11.28
C SER A 170 -2.05 -4.20 10.64
N GLU A 171 -2.30 -5.18 9.77
CA GLU A 171 -1.25 -5.90 9.04
C GLU A 171 -0.43 -5.00 8.11
N ILE A 172 -0.91 -3.81 7.76
CA ILE A 172 -0.07 -2.82 7.09
C ILE A 172 1.25 -2.59 7.85
N LEU A 173 1.21 -2.68 9.20
CA LEU A 173 2.38 -2.51 10.07
C LEU A 173 2.89 -3.81 10.69
N THR A 174 2.07 -4.84 10.75
CA THR A 174 2.39 -6.07 11.51
C THR A 174 2.53 -7.32 10.67
N ALA A 175 2.30 -7.24 9.34
CA ALA A 175 2.48 -8.40 8.47
C ALA A 175 3.91 -8.95 8.58
N ASP A 176 4.03 -10.26 8.74
CA ASP A 176 5.30 -10.98 8.80
C ASP A 176 5.71 -11.56 7.44
N TYR A 177 5.18 -10.98 6.37
CA TYR A 177 5.40 -11.35 4.98
C TYR A 177 5.44 -10.10 4.09
N ILE A 178 5.97 -10.26 2.88
CA ILE A 178 5.89 -9.29 1.79
C ILE A 178 5.18 -9.91 0.59
N LEU A 179 4.84 -9.08 -0.39
CA LEU A 179 4.32 -9.55 -1.68
C LEU A 179 5.46 -9.57 -2.70
N VAL A 180 5.67 -10.70 -3.36
CA VAL A 180 6.66 -10.84 -4.43
C VAL A 180 6.00 -11.32 -5.72
N SER A 181 6.45 -10.78 -6.85
CA SER A 181 6.11 -11.30 -8.17
C SER A 181 7.14 -12.31 -8.64
N GLY A 182 6.88 -12.99 -9.77
CA GLY A 182 7.87 -13.86 -10.39
C GLY A 182 9.19 -13.13 -10.69
N TYR A 183 9.12 -11.84 -11.01
CA TYR A 183 10.29 -11.02 -11.31
C TYR A 183 11.03 -10.60 -10.03
N SER A 184 10.34 -10.11 -9.03
CA SER A 184 11.00 -9.75 -7.78
C SER A 184 11.50 -10.99 -7.01
N ALA A 185 10.83 -12.13 -7.12
CA ALA A 185 11.31 -13.41 -6.59
C ALA A 185 12.66 -13.82 -7.19
N ARG A 186 12.90 -13.54 -8.49
CA ARG A 186 14.22 -13.75 -9.11
C ARG A 186 15.27 -12.86 -8.45
N GLY A 187 14.94 -11.59 -8.22
CA GLY A 187 15.81 -10.64 -7.53
C GLY A 187 16.15 -11.07 -6.10
N TYR A 188 15.20 -11.63 -5.39
CA TYR A 188 15.38 -12.17 -4.04
C TYR A 188 16.05 -13.54 -4.01
N GLY A 189 16.30 -14.17 -5.16
CA GLY A 189 16.87 -15.53 -5.23
C GLY A 189 15.90 -16.62 -4.78
N LEU A 190 14.60 -16.36 -4.80
CA LEU A 190 13.54 -17.27 -4.34
C LEU A 190 12.73 -17.89 -5.48
N PHE A 191 13.01 -17.52 -6.72
CA PHE A 191 12.20 -17.89 -7.87
C PHE A 191 12.05 -19.41 -8.01
N ASP A 192 13.11 -20.18 -7.89
CA ASP A 192 13.06 -21.63 -8.04
C ASP A 192 12.19 -22.33 -7.00
N GLN A 193 12.05 -21.73 -5.81
CA GLN A 193 11.20 -22.23 -4.73
C GLN A 193 9.73 -21.86 -4.93
N LEU A 194 9.46 -20.77 -5.65
CA LEU A 194 8.13 -20.17 -5.77
C LEU A 194 7.49 -20.35 -7.15
N LYS A 195 8.27 -20.66 -8.19
CA LYS A 195 7.79 -20.67 -9.58
C LYS A 195 6.55 -21.53 -9.84
N SER A 196 6.38 -22.63 -9.10
CA SER A 196 5.20 -23.50 -9.23
C SER A 196 3.93 -22.94 -8.55
N GLN A 197 4.05 -21.89 -7.76
CA GLN A 197 2.93 -21.24 -7.08
C GLN A 197 2.32 -20.11 -7.92
N PHE A 198 3.07 -19.56 -8.89
CA PHE A 198 2.56 -18.59 -9.84
C PHE A 198 1.72 -19.27 -10.92
N LYS A 199 0.63 -18.64 -11.32
CA LYS A 199 -0.15 -19.04 -12.51
C LYS A 199 0.65 -18.75 -13.79
N ASN A 200 1.30 -17.59 -13.82
CA ASN A 200 2.23 -17.18 -14.86
C ASN A 200 3.50 -16.58 -14.24
N PRO A 201 4.57 -17.37 -14.05
CA PRO A 201 5.81 -16.89 -13.43
C PRO A 201 6.54 -15.80 -14.22
N ASP A 202 6.12 -15.54 -15.46
CA ASP A 202 6.64 -14.47 -16.32
C ASP A 202 5.72 -13.23 -16.35
N ASP A 203 4.65 -13.22 -15.55
CA ASP A 203 3.89 -12.00 -15.28
C ASP A 203 4.60 -11.21 -14.18
N PRO A 204 5.12 -10.00 -14.50
CA PRO A 204 5.82 -9.17 -13.52
C PRO A 204 4.91 -8.66 -12.40
N PHE A 205 3.59 -8.78 -12.54
CA PHE A 205 2.59 -8.20 -11.63
C PHE A 205 1.64 -9.23 -11.00
N GLU A 206 1.88 -10.51 -11.17
CA GLU A 206 1.27 -11.55 -10.33
C GLU A 206 2.05 -11.64 -9.01
N PHE A 207 1.41 -11.29 -7.89
CA PHE A 207 2.05 -11.24 -6.58
C PHE A 207 1.58 -12.34 -5.64
N LEU A 208 2.52 -12.91 -4.87
CA LEU A 208 2.29 -13.92 -3.82
C LEU A 208 2.84 -13.43 -2.48
N PRO A 209 2.17 -13.72 -1.34
CA PRO A 209 2.70 -13.44 -0.01
C PRO A 209 3.86 -14.39 0.33
N VAL A 210 4.99 -13.86 0.74
CA VAL A 210 6.20 -14.63 1.03
C VAL A 210 6.93 -14.08 2.25
N ARG A 211 7.44 -14.99 3.10
CA ARG A 211 8.44 -14.65 4.12
C ARG A 211 9.83 -14.75 3.52
N LEU A 212 10.59 -13.69 3.62
CA LEU A 212 11.99 -13.73 3.20
C LEU A 212 12.83 -14.51 4.22
N PRO A 213 13.83 -15.31 3.78
CA PRO A 213 14.82 -15.86 4.69
C PRO A 213 15.61 -14.74 5.37
N ALA A 214 16.24 -15.05 6.50
CA ALA A 214 17.12 -14.13 7.19
C ALA A 214 18.25 -13.69 6.24
N LEU A 215 18.53 -12.38 6.22
CA LEU A 215 19.51 -11.81 5.33
C LEU A 215 20.93 -11.93 5.93
N THR A 216 21.88 -12.39 5.12
CA THR A 216 23.28 -12.36 5.46
C THR A 216 23.86 -11.02 5.02
N GLY A 217 24.56 -10.31 5.92
CA GLY A 217 25.21 -9.06 5.60
C GLY A 217 26.43 -9.22 4.68
N ARG A 218 27.00 -8.10 4.25
CA ARG A 218 28.25 -8.11 3.51
C ARG A 218 29.34 -8.82 4.31
N ASN A 219 30.17 -9.62 3.64
CA ASN A 219 31.21 -10.45 4.23
C ASN A 219 30.71 -11.56 5.14
N ALA A 220 29.54 -12.15 4.84
CA ALA A 220 28.93 -13.22 5.60
C ALA A 220 28.70 -12.88 7.10
N SER A 221 28.71 -11.59 7.46
CA SER A 221 28.36 -11.16 8.81
C SER A 221 26.85 -11.33 9.02
N GLU A 222 26.45 -11.92 10.14
CA GLU A 222 25.05 -11.96 10.54
C GLU A 222 24.56 -10.54 10.88
N ASN A 223 23.83 -9.91 9.96
CA ASN A 223 23.23 -8.60 10.20
C ASN A 223 21.90 -8.70 10.95
N GLN A 224 21.39 -9.91 11.14
CA GLN A 224 20.11 -10.16 11.80
C GLN A 224 20.22 -11.33 12.75
N GLN A 225 19.98 -11.06 14.03
CA GLN A 225 19.62 -12.10 14.99
C GLN A 225 18.12 -12.39 14.83
N SER A 226 17.77 -13.26 13.90
CA SER A 226 16.40 -13.73 13.76
C SER A 226 16.26 -15.08 14.46
N THR A 227 15.47 -15.13 15.51
CA THR A 227 15.14 -16.38 16.21
C THR A 227 14.26 -17.31 15.37
N SER A 228 13.57 -16.77 14.36
CA SER A 228 12.69 -17.52 13.45
C SER A 228 13.37 -18.01 12.18
N GLY A 229 14.60 -17.59 11.89
CA GLY A 229 15.27 -17.85 10.61
C GLY A 229 14.75 -17.04 9.43
N PHE A 230 13.79 -16.12 9.66
CA PHE A 230 13.23 -15.24 8.64
C PHE A 230 13.61 -13.79 8.89
N TYR A 231 13.54 -12.98 7.81
CA TYR A 231 13.64 -11.54 7.89
C TYR A 231 12.54 -10.99 8.83
N PRO A 232 12.86 -10.09 9.78
CA PRO A 232 11.85 -9.54 10.68
C PRO A 232 10.97 -8.54 9.93
N HIS A 233 9.89 -9.04 9.35
CA HIS A 233 8.91 -8.20 8.67
C HIS A 233 8.09 -7.39 9.66
N ALA A 234 7.75 -6.16 9.26
CA ALA A 234 6.84 -5.26 9.96
C ALA A 234 5.96 -4.53 8.91
N GLY A 235 5.21 -5.31 8.15
CA GLY A 235 4.36 -4.81 7.07
C GLY A 235 5.13 -3.96 6.07
N ILE A 236 4.52 -2.84 5.67
CA ILE A 236 5.10 -1.90 4.69
C ILE A 236 6.47 -1.34 5.13
N LEU A 237 6.70 -1.20 6.45
CA LEU A 237 7.94 -0.64 6.99
C LEU A 237 9.17 -1.49 6.68
N SER A 238 9.00 -2.78 6.44
CA SER A 238 10.08 -3.71 6.11
C SER A 238 10.25 -3.93 4.61
N THR A 239 9.38 -3.37 3.78
CA THR A 239 9.55 -3.47 2.32
C THR A 239 10.76 -2.66 1.89
N PHE A 240 11.53 -3.23 0.98
CA PHE A 240 12.74 -2.54 0.52
C PHE A 240 12.42 -1.20 -0.13
N GLN A 241 11.28 -1.08 -0.82
CA GLN A 241 10.89 0.17 -1.45
C GLN A 241 10.58 1.27 -0.42
N TYR A 242 9.89 0.96 0.68
CA TYR A 242 9.67 1.93 1.76
C TYR A 242 10.99 2.35 2.41
N LEU A 243 11.89 1.39 2.64
CA LEU A 243 13.20 1.65 3.19
C LEU A 243 14.09 2.49 2.24
N SER A 244 14.00 2.28 0.93
CA SER A 244 14.71 3.08 -0.08
C SER A 244 14.16 4.49 -0.20
N ARG A 245 12.83 4.64 -0.13
CA ARG A 245 12.18 5.95 -0.17
C ARG A 245 12.58 6.83 1.01
N PHE A 246 12.76 6.23 2.17
CA PHE A 246 13.16 6.92 3.40
C PHE A 246 14.50 6.38 3.90
N PRO A 247 15.62 6.70 3.20
CA PRO A 247 16.90 6.07 3.47
C PRO A 247 17.51 6.51 4.80
N THR A 248 18.20 5.58 5.43
CA THR A 248 19.10 5.87 6.56
C THR A 248 20.47 6.25 6.02
N THR A 249 21.01 7.36 6.47
CA THR A 249 22.38 7.79 6.21
C THR A 249 23.17 7.82 7.51
N GLU A 250 24.51 7.94 7.41
CA GLU A 250 25.37 8.06 8.57
C GLU A 250 25.00 9.26 9.47
N THR A 251 24.49 10.32 8.87
CA THR A 251 24.14 11.56 9.58
C THR A 251 22.72 11.56 10.12
N ASN A 252 21.75 10.91 9.44
CA ASN A 252 20.34 10.93 9.89
C ASN A 252 19.90 9.72 10.72
N ARG A 253 20.62 8.58 10.65
CA ARG A 253 20.43 7.39 11.50
C ARG A 253 18.98 7.09 11.86
N ASN A 254 18.13 6.82 10.88
CA ASN A 254 16.69 6.55 11.06
C ASN A 254 15.81 7.75 11.46
N ARG A 255 16.34 8.96 11.62
CA ARG A 255 15.52 10.13 11.98
C ARG A 255 14.42 10.38 10.94
N LEU A 256 14.77 10.29 9.64
CA LEU A 256 13.80 10.44 8.56
C LEU A 256 12.71 9.36 8.64
N ARG A 257 13.08 8.09 8.82
CA ARG A 257 12.10 7.00 8.96
C ARG A 257 11.20 7.18 10.17
N GLY A 258 11.77 7.58 11.31
CA GLY A 258 11.01 7.89 12.51
C GLY A 258 10.01 9.02 12.26
N ARG A 259 10.43 10.13 11.67
CA ARG A 259 9.55 11.24 11.31
C ARG A 259 8.41 10.78 10.40
N MET A 260 8.73 10.03 9.33
CA MET A 260 7.73 9.56 8.37
C MET A 260 6.78 8.53 8.98
N PHE A 261 7.24 7.70 9.92
CA PHE A 261 6.37 6.83 10.69
C PHE A 261 5.32 7.64 11.48
N TYR A 262 5.75 8.65 12.24
CA TYR A 262 4.83 9.51 13.00
C TYR A 262 3.86 10.25 12.08
N LEU A 263 4.36 10.79 10.97
CA LEU A 263 3.53 11.52 10.01
C LEU A 263 2.49 10.61 9.34
N HIS A 264 2.92 9.47 8.79
CA HIS A 264 2.06 8.60 8.01
C HIS A 264 1.02 7.84 8.84
N PHE A 265 1.39 7.41 10.05
CA PHE A 265 0.56 6.51 10.86
C PHE A 265 -0.08 7.17 12.08
N LEU A 266 0.46 8.29 12.54
CA LEU A 266 -0.06 9.02 13.70
C LEU A 266 -0.52 10.44 13.35
N GLY A 267 -0.31 10.90 12.12
CA GLY A 267 -0.70 12.24 11.66
C GLY A 267 0.08 13.37 12.35
N VAL A 268 1.26 13.07 12.88
CA VAL A 268 2.07 14.04 13.64
C VAL A 268 3.41 14.24 12.96
N ASP A 269 3.69 15.46 12.51
CA ASP A 269 5.06 15.82 12.12
C ASP A 269 5.86 16.21 13.36
N VAL A 270 6.84 15.37 13.72
CA VAL A 270 7.67 15.59 14.92
C VAL A 270 8.50 16.88 14.87
N LEU A 271 8.68 17.48 13.70
CA LEU A 271 9.36 18.79 13.58
C LEU A 271 8.45 19.96 13.98
N GLU A 272 7.15 19.77 14.02
CA GLU A 272 6.20 20.78 14.47
C GLU A 272 6.01 20.75 16.01
N LEU A 273 6.60 19.78 16.68
CA LEU A 273 6.54 19.64 18.14
C LEU A 273 7.69 20.35 18.88
N ALA A 274 8.64 20.96 18.14
CA ALA A 274 9.83 21.60 18.68
C ALA A 274 9.60 23.08 18.97
#